data_82bff13c79a57eba80e54765909041d6
#
_entry.id   82bff13c79a57eba80e54765909041d6
#
_cell.length_a   1.000
_cell.length_b   1.000
_cell.length_c   1.000
_cell.angle_alpha   90.00
_cell.angle_beta   90.00
_cell.angle_gamma   90.00
#
_symmetry.space_group_name_H-M   'P 1'
#
loop_
_entity.id
_entity.type
_entity.pdbx_description
1 polymer ?
#
loop_
_entity_poly.entity_id
_entity_poly.type
_entity_poly.pdbx_seq_one_letter_code
_entity_poly.pdbx_strand_id
1 'polypeptide(L)'
;MTDQPEATRVERDSMGEMAVPADALYGASTQRAVLNFPISGQRFPRRFIRALALLKLAAAETNAELGLIDADVARAIAAAASSVADGAHDDQFPIDIYQTGSGTSTNTNMNEVLAHIATARLGDGRRVHPNDDVNRCQSSNDDIPTALQLSAALAIEEELIPALVRLQGTLATKAEEFWPIVKTGRTHLQDATPIRLGQEFQGYAGQVEEAIRRVQAARDELLTVPLGGTAVGTGINAHPEYAARTCARLTELLTLPVREAPNHFHAQATLDVPIAAHGAIRTTALGLWKIGSDIRLMGMGPRAGIAEVALPETQPGSSIMPGKVNPVIIESLTMVAARVVGNDATIAFAQTGSFLELNVMLPVTAVAMLESIELLAAATANLADRVVTGLAATDRGPSLVEQGLMLATALAPVIGYDEAAKLAKEALKSGRTIRELALERGMAADELDRLLDPASMTEPGLGGGPAGG
;
A
#
# COMPACT_ATOMS: atom_id res chain seq x y z
N MET A 1 39.64 9.98 -14.85
CA MET A 1 38.90 11.21 -14.57
C MET A 1 39.60 11.86 -13.41
N THR A 2 40.19 13.00 -13.61
CA THR A 2 40.93 13.75 -12.58
C THR A 2 39.92 14.36 -11.63
N ASP A 3 39.89 13.85 -10.39
CA ASP A 3 39.17 14.44 -9.28
C ASP A 3 39.68 15.87 -9.06
N GLN A 4 38.99 16.88 -9.59
CA GLN A 4 39.19 18.24 -9.12
C GLN A 4 38.52 18.28 -7.74
N PRO A 5 39.20 18.83 -6.71
CA PRO A 5 38.57 18.97 -5.38
C PRO A 5 37.32 19.85 -5.56
N GLU A 6 36.15 19.32 -5.17
CA GLU A 6 34.91 20.10 -5.13
C GLU A 6 35.13 21.36 -4.30
N ALA A 7 34.68 22.49 -4.83
CA ALA A 7 34.75 23.75 -4.10
C ALA A 7 33.95 23.64 -2.80
N THR A 8 34.55 24.05 -1.69
CA THR A 8 33.90 24.02 -0.36
C THR A 8 33.80 25.41 0.23
N ARG A 9 32.81 25.63 1.09
CA ARG A 9 32.71 26.76 2.00
C ARG A 9 32.78 26.27 3.43
N VAL A 10 33.18 27.18 4.36
CA VAL A 10 33.21 26.87 5.79
C VAL A 10 31.88 27.26 6.40
N GLU A 11 31.22 26.33 7.04
CA GLU A 11 30.05 26.53 7.89
C GLU A 11 30.40 26.19 9.36
N ARG A 12 29.55 26.59 10.29
CA ARG A 12 29.80 26.37 11.71
C ARG A 12 28.54 25.93 12.44
N ASP A 13 28.70 24.96 13.32
CA ASP A 13 27.71 24.53 14.31
C ASP A 13 28.27 24.59 15.73
N SER A 14 27.54 24.03 16.72
CA SER A 14 27.98 24.02 18.13
C SER A 14 29.25 23.22 18.38
N MET A 15 29.66 22.35 17.44
CA MET A 15 30.88 21.53 17.51
C MET A 15 32.08 22.17 16.81
N GLY A 16 31.88 23.32 16.12
CA GLY A 16 32.94 24.03 15.41
C GLY A 16 32.76 24.11 13.92
N GLU A 17 33.85 24.39 13.20
CA GLU A 17 33.86 24.56 11.75
C GLU A 17 33.75 23.22 11.00
N MET A 18 33.10 23.28 9.84
CA MET A 18 32.93 22.17 8.90
C MET A 18 33.01 22.66 7.46
N ALA A 19 33.80 21.99 6.62
CA ALA A 19 33.80 22.22 5.19
C ALA A 19 32.54 21.57 4.59
N VAL A 20 31.74 22.37 3.87
CA VAL A 20 30.50 21.94 3.20
C VAL A 20 30.66 22.23 1.71
N PRO A 21 30.12 21.43 0.79
CA PRO A 21 30.13 21.74 -0.66
C PRO A 21 29.64 23.18 -0.91
N ALA A 22 30.28 23.92 -1.78
CA ALA A 22 30.02 25.34 -1.98
C ALA A 22 28.61 25.64 -2.48
N ASP A 23 28.02 24.72 -3.23
CA ASP A 23 26.67 24.77 -3.83
C ASP A 23 25.58 24.16 -2.94
N ALA A 24 25.94 23.50 -1.82
CA ALA A 24 24.97 22.95 -0.90
C ALA A 24 24.16 24.05 -0.20
N LEU A 25 22.86 23.85 -0.07
CA LEU A 25 21.97 24.73 0.71
C LEU A 25 21.93 24.37 2.20
N TYR A 26 22.45 23.20 2.55
CA TYR A 26 22.56 22.75 3.95
C TYR A 26 23.85 23.23 4.61
N GLY A 27 23.94 23.11 5.92
CA GLY A 27 25.02 23.62 6.75
C GLY A 27 25.90 22.53 7.37
N ALA A 28 26.60 22.92 8.44
CA ALA A 28 27.60 22.10 9.13
C ALA A 28 27.01 20.83 9.75
N SER A 29 25.84 20.92 10.38
CA SER A 29 25.24 19.77 11.07
C SER A 29 24.82 18.69 10.10
N THR A 30 24.26 19.06 8.95
CA THR A 30 23.95 18.12 7.87
C THR A 30 25.20 17.45 7.32
N GLN A 31 26.26 18.22 7.04
CA GLN A 31 27.52 17.66 6.53
C GLN A 31 28.14 16.65 7.50
N ARG A 32 28.08 16.92 8.82
CA ARG A 32 28.51 15.94 9.83
C ARG A 32 27.69 14.66 9.76
N ALA A 33 26.37 14.77 9.60
CA ALA A 33 25.50 13.60 9.48
C ALA A 33 25.82 12.77 8.22
N VAL A 34 26.08 13.40 7.08
CA VAL A 34 26.51 12.72 5.85
C VAL A 34 27.80 11.92 6.09
N LEU A 35 28.77 12.51 6.80
CA LEU A 35 30.04 11.84 7.11
C LEU A 35 29.89 10.73 8.17
N ASN A 36 28.94 10.87 9.09
CA ASN A 36 28.72 9.90 10.16
C ASN A 36 27.96 8.64 9.71
N PHE A 37 27.15 8.75 8.67
CA PHE A 37 26.24 7.66 8.24
C PHE A 37 26.45 7.21 6.79
N PRO A 38 27.66 6.76 6.38
CA PRO A 38 27.89 6.20 5.04
C PRO A 38 27.49 4.72 5.00
N ILE A 39 26.20 4.39 5.14
CA ILE A 39 25.73 3.02 5.37
C ILE A 39 25.17 2.37 4.10
N SER A 40 24.08 2.93 3.53
CA SER A 40 23.37 2.30 2.41
C SER A 40 23.38 3.12 1.13
N GLY A 41 23.61 4.42 1.22
CA GLY A 41 23.42 5.38 0.14
C GLY A 41 21.94 5.67 -0.19
N GLN A 42 20.99 5.04 0.53
CA GLN A 42 19.58 5.35 0.37
C GLN A 42 19.24 6.68 1.06
N ARG A 43 18.37 7.47 0.44
CA ARG A 43 17.88 8.74 0.99
C ARG A 43 16.38 8.63 1.27
N PHE A 44 15.85 9.55 2.06
CA PHE A 44 14.42 9.63 2.24
C PHE A 44 13.70 9.82 0.90
N PRO A 45 12.57 9.11 0.67
CA PRO A 45 11.74 9.33 -0.50
C PRO A 45 11.23 10.77 -0.56
N ARG A 46 11.08 11.29 -1.79
CA ARG A 46 10.55 12.64 -2.00
C ARG A 46 9.25 12.93 -1.26
N ARG A 47 8.36 11.92 -1.13
CA ARG A 47 7.10 12.08 -0.39
C ARG A 47 7.29 12.43 1.08
N PHE A 48 8.31 11.86 1.72
CA PHE A 48 8.65 12.20 3.10
C PHE A 48 9.16 13.64 3.19
N ILE A 49 10.06 14.03 2.31
CA ILE A 49 10.61 15.41 2.25
C ILE A 49 9.49 16.42 1.97
N ARG A 50 8.55 16.11 1.06
CA ARG A 50 7.36 16.93 0.79
C ARG A 50 6.51 17.11 2.05
N ALA A 51 6.20 16.03 2.77
CA ALA A 51 5.39 16.10 3.98
C ALA A 51 6.06 16.92 5.08
N LEU A 52 7.36 16.72 5.30
CA LEU A 52 8.13 17.50 6.27
C LEU A 52 8.20 18.99 5.86
N ALA A 53 8.37 19.30 4.58
CA ALA A 53 8.38 20.69 4.11
C ALA A 53 7.00 21.35 4.29
N LEU A 54 5.89 20.65 4.00
CA LEU A 54 4.53 21.17 4.24
C LEU A 54 4.25 21.39 5.73
N LEU A 55 4.78 20.52 6.60
CA LEU A 55 4.73 20.75 8.04
C LEU A 55 5.46 22.04 8.42
N LYS A 56 6.68 22.27 7.91
CA LYS A 56 7.45 23.50 8.18
C LYS A 56 6.77 24.76 7.63
N LEU A 57 6.09 24.64 6.48
CA LEU A 57 5.27 25.73 5.92
C LEU A 57 4.13 26.09 6.90
N ALA A 58 3.33 25.11 7.31
CA ALA A 58 2.23 25.30 8.23
C ALA A 58 2.70 25.86 9.59
N ALA A 59 3.82 25.33 10.10
CA ALA A 59 4.45 25.80 11.34
C ALA A 59 4.90 27.27 11.27
N ALA A 60 5.53 27.69 10.17
CA ALA A 60 5.97 29.06 9.99
C ALA A 60 4.78 30.04 9.98
N GLU A 61 3.74 29.73 9.22
CA GLU A 61 2.52 30.55 9.16
C GLU A 61 1.83 30.63 10.52
N THR A 62 1.67 29.49 11.21
CA THR A 62 1.10 29.45 12.56
C THR A 62 1.92 30.25 13.58
N ASN A 63 3.24 30.15 13.54
CA ASN A 63 4.10 30.91 14.46
C ASN A 63 4.04 32.44 14.23
N ALA A 64 3.83 32.87 12.97
CA ALA A 64 3.58 34.29 12.66
C ALA A 64 2.22 34.75 13.21
N GLU A 65 1.16 33.96 13.04
CA GLU A 65 -0.18 34.26 13.59
C GLU A 65 -0.17 34.36 15.12
N LEU A 66 0.66 33.56 15.78
CA LEU A 66 0.87 33.56 17.22
C LEU A 66 1.83 34.69 17.68
N GLY A 67 2.41 35.47 16.77
CA GLY A 67 3.35 36.54 17.07
C GLY A 67 4.72 36.06 17.57
N LEU A 68 5.11 34.80 17.25
CA LEU A 68 6.35 34.20 17.76
C LEU A 68 7.55 34.37 16.82
N ILE A 69 7.30 34.69 15.54
CA ILE A 69 8.28 35.07 14.52
C ILE A 69 7.73 36.23 13.68
N ASP A 70 8.62 37.03 13.09
CA ASP A 70 8.24 38.15 12.24
C ASP A 70 7.48 37.65 10.99
N ALA A 71 6.44 38.35 10.60
CA ALA A 71 5.57 37.93 9.48
C ALA A 71 6.28 37.83 8.11
N ASP A 72 7.31 38.64 7.87
CA ASP A 72 8.11 38.59 6.64
C ASP A 72 9.11 37.41 6.67
N VAL A 73 9.67 37.10 7.85
CA VAL A 73 10.49 35.88 8.06
C VAL A 73 9.66 34.65 7.84
N ALA A 74 8.45 34.58 8.40
CA ALA A 74 7.52 33.49 8.20
C ALA A 74 7.16 33.29 6.71
N ARG A 75 6.85 34.39 6.00
CA ARG A 75 6.58 34.31 4.56
C ARG A 75 7.77 33.79 3.75
N ALA A 76 8.99 34.18 4.13
CA ALA A 76 10.20 33.70 3.47
C ALA A 76 10.42 32.20 3.72
N ILE A 77 10.20 31.72 4.96
CA ILE A 77 10.27 30.29 5.32
C ILE A 77 9.17 29.50 4.59
N ALA A 78 7.93 29.98 4.60
CA ALA A 78 6.82 29.30 3.94
C ALA A 78 7.06 29.17 2.41
N ALA A 79 7.57 30.23 1.78
CA ALA A 79 7.92 30.19 0.35
C ALA A 79 9.11 29.24 0.05
N ALA A 80 10.10 29.14 0.95
CA ALA A 80 11.18 28.18 0.86
C ALA A 80 10.64 26.74 1.00
N ALA A 81 9.80 26.50 2.00
CA ALA A 81 9.19 25.22 2.26
C ALA A 81 8.28 24.76 1.09
N SER A 82 7.51 25.67 0.49
CA SER A 82 6.75 25.37 -0.73
C SER A 82 7.66 24.93 -1.88
N SER A 83 8.79 25.63 -2.13
CA SER A 83 9.72 25.24 -3.18
C SER A 83 10.37 23.88 -2.95
N VAL A 84 10.65 23.50 -1.71
CA VAL A 84 11.11 22.15 -1.34
C VAL A 84 9.98 21.14 -1.53
N ALA A 85 8.76 21.45 -1.10
CA ALA A 85 7.59 20.60 -1.29
C ALA A 85 7.30 20.33 -2.78
N ASP A 86 7.59 21.27 -3.66
CA ASP A 86 7.46 21.15 -5.13
C ASP A 86 8.62 20.39 -5.79
N GLY A 87 9.70 20.06 -5.05
CA GLY A 87 10.84 19.24 -5.52
C GLY A 87 11.99 20.03 -6.15
N ALA A 88 12.01 21.33 -6.01
CA ALA A 88 13.06 22.14 -6.58
C ALA A 88 14.45 21.89 -5.97
N HIS A 89 14.51 21.20 -4.82
CA HIS A 89 15.75 21.06 -4.03
C HIS A 89 15.96 19.62 -3.50
N ASP A 90 15.48 18.60 -4.24
CA ASP A 90 15.53 17.19 -3.77
C ASP A 90 16.97 16.68 -3.54
N ASP A 91 17.95 17.20 -4.27
CA ASP A 91 19.37 16.90 -4.13
C ASP A 91 20.00 17.42 -2.83
N GLN A 92 19.32 18.36 -2.14
CA GLN A 92 19.79 18.98 -0.91
C GLN A 92 19.50 18.16 0.36
N PHE A 93 18.99 16.93 0.20
CA PHE A 93 18.70 15.98 1.29
C PHE A 93 19.56 14.72 1.17
N PRO A 94 20.90 14.83 1.39
CA PRO A 94 21.85 13.75 1.08
C PRO A 94 21.98 12.69 2.15
N ILE A 95 21.34 12.84 3.33
CA ILE A 95 21.57 12.00 4.50
C ILE A 95 21.00 10.59 4.28
N ASP A 96 21.77 9.55 4.62
CA ASP A 96 21.34 8.15 4.60
C ASP A 96 20.15 7.93 5.55
N ILE A 97 19.28 6.98 5.19
CA ILE A 97 18.14 6.60 6.03
C ILE A 97 18.56 5.90 7.34
N TYR A 98 19.70 5.24 7.37
CA TYR A 98 20.30 4.67 8.58
C TYR A 98 21.10 5.74 9.32
N GLN A 99 20.40 6.67 9.95
CA GLN A 99 20.88 7.86 10.62
C GLN A 99 20.47 7.89 12.08
N THR A 100 20.48 9.06 12.70
CA THR A 100 19.91 9.29 14.04
C THR A 100 18.48 8.73 14.08
N GLY A 101 18.20 7.81 14.99
CA GLY A 101 16.96 7.03 15.00
C GLY A 101 15.67 7.84 15.18
N SER A 102 15.76 9.02 15.79
CA SER A 102 14.66 10.00 15.86
C SER A 102 14.49 10.84 14.57
N GLY A 103 15.36 10.66 13.56
CA GLY A 103 15.35 11.45 12.34
C GLY A 103 15.84 12.89 12.52
N THR A 104 16.47 13.21 13.66
CA THR A 104 16.98 14.58 13.95
C THR A 104 17.91 15.09 12.86
N SER A 105 18.74 14.22 12.27
CA SER A 105 19.65 14.62 11.18
C SER A 105 18.86 15.18 9.98
N THR A 106 17.77 14.55 9.59
CA THR A 106 16.91 15.00 8.47
C THR A 106 16.10 16.26 8.85
N ASN A 107 15.59 16.37 10.09
CA ASN A 107 14.93 17.59 10.54
C ASN A 107 15.89 18.79 10.51
N THR A 108 17.12 18.60 10.98
CA THR A 108 18.17 19.62 10.93
C THR A 108 18.52 19.98 9.48
N ASN A 109 18.65 18.99 8.61
CA ASN A 109 18.87 19.21 7.17
C ASN A 109 17.76 20.09 6.57
N MET A 110 16.49 19.76 6.82
CA MET A 110 15.37 20.57 6.37
C MET A 110 15.47 22.00 6.91
N ASN A 111 15.74 22.17 8.22
CA ASN A 111 15.84 23.48 8.85
C ASN A 111 16.98 24.32 8.24
N GLU A 112 18.17 23.73 7.99
CA GLU A 112 19.31 24.40 7.39
C GLU A 112 19.03 24.85 5.95
N VAL A 113 18.43 23.96 5.12
CA VAL A 113 18.05 24.26 3.74
C VAL A 113 17.01 25.39 3.69
N LEU A 114 15.95 25.32 4.50
CA LEU A 114 14.92 26.34 4.55
C LEU A 114 15.46 27.70 5.04
N ALA A 115 16.31 27.68 6.07
CA ALA A 115 16.95 28.90 6.58
C ALA A 115 17.84 29.58 5.52
N HIS A 116 18.60 28.79 4.75
CA HIS A 116 19.43 29.29 3.68
C HIS A 116 18.60 29.97 2.57
N ILE A 117 17.57 29.28 2.07
CA ILE A 117 16.69 29.81 1.01
C ILE A 117 15.93 31.04 1.50
N ALA A 118 15.37 30.99 2.72
CA ALA A 118 14.61 32.09 3.30
C ALA A 118 15.50 33.35 3.55
N THR A 119 16.74 33.17 4.00
CA THR A 119 17.71 34.25 4.16
C THR A 119 17.98 34.93 2.83
N ALA A 120 18.22 34.18 1.76
CA ALA A 120 18.41 34.70 0.42
C ALA A 120 17.18 35.46 -0.11
N ARG A 121 15.97 35.00 0.21
CA ARG A 121 14.70 35.64 -0.17
C ARG A 121 14.44 36.96 0.53
N LEU A 122 14.83 37.11 1.81
CA LEU A 122 14.68 38.35 2.53
C LEU A 122 15.51 39.48 1.90
N GLY A 123 16.77 39.21 1.53
CA GLY A 123 17.62 40.11 0.78
C GLY A 123 18.00 41.43 1.48
N ASP A 124 17.63 41.60 2.76
CA ASP A 124 17.81 42.85 3.56
C ASP A 124 18.91 42.74 4.61
N GLY A 125 19.73 41.68 4.56
CA GLY A 125 20.83 41.41 5.48
C GLY A 125 20.44 40.69 6.76
N ARG A 126 19.16 40.48 7.02
CA ARG A 126 18.68 39.61 8.12
C ARG A 126 18.97 38.15 7.79
N ARG A 127 19.24 37.38 8.82
CA ARG A 127 19.53 35.97 8.74
C ARG A 127 18.40 35.19 9.40
N VAL A 128 17.83 34.20 8.65
CA VAL A 128 16.88 33.24 9.21
C VAL A 128 17.67 32.15 9.93
N HIS A 129 17.34 31.89 11.19
CA HIS A 129 18.03 30.88 11.99
C HIS A 129 17.31 29.51 11.91
N PRO A 130 18.03 28.40 11.64
CA PRO A 130 17.38 27.08 11.46
C PRO A 130 16.64 26.59 12.71
N ASN A 131 17.12 26.92 13.92
CA ASN A 131 16.47 26.48 15.16
C ASN A 131 15.50 27.53 15.72
N ASP A 132 15.90 28.83 15.76
CA ASP A 132 15.11 29.86 16.43
C ASP A 132 13.89 30.29 15.60
N ASP A 133 14.02 30.28 14.27
CA ASP A 133 12.94 30.68 13.34
C ASP A 133 12.24 29.48 12.70
N VAL A 134 12.99 28.62 11.98
CA VAL A 134 12.40 27.51 11.21
C VAL A 134 11.83 26.42 12.12
N ASN A 135 12.54 26.09 13.21
CA ASN A 135 12.14 25.04 14.16
C ASN A 135 11.36 25.57 15.38
N ARG A 136 10.82 26.78 15.31
CA ARG A 136 10.10 27.40 16.42
C ARG A 136 8.90 26.56 16.85
N CYS A 137 8.73 26.30 18.16
CA CYS A 137 7.69 25.44 18.75
C CYS A 137 7.76 23.97 18.37
N GLN A 138 8.88 23.48 17.86
CA GLN A 138 9.03 22.14 17.29
C GLN A 138 10.21 21.39 17.91
N SER A 139 10.19 20.09 17.75
CA SER A 139 11.32 19.17 17.96
C SER A 139 11.35 18.14 16.82
N SER A 140 12.52 17.58 16.52
CA SER A 140 12.57 16.40 15.64
C SER A 140 11.71 15.23 16.16
N ASN A 141 11.50 15.19 17.48
CA ASN A 141 10.80 14.10 18.15
C ASN A 141 9.29 14.10 17.90
N ASP A 142 8.69 15.23 17.57
CA ASP A 142 7.28 15.35 17.14
C ASP A 142 7.14 15.62 15.63
N ASP A 143 8.08 16.33 15.00
CA ASP A 143 8.07 16.62 13.56
C ASP A 143 8.25 15.36 12.69
N ILE A 144 9.24 14.52 13.00
CA ILE A 144 9.58 13.36 12.18
C ILE A 144 8.46 12.30 12.18
N PRO A 145 7.89 11.87 13.33
CA PRO A 145 6.76 10.96 13.30
C PRO A 145 5.52 11.59 12.67
N THR A 146 5.30 12.91 12.81
CA THR A 146 4.25 13.63 12.09
C THR A 146 4.47 13.54 10.58
N ALA A 147 5.67 13.80 10.07
CA ALA A 147 6.00 13.71 8.65
C ALA A 147 5.86 12.28 8.12
N LEU A 148 6.24 11.25 8.91
CA LEU A 148 6.03 9.84 8.59
C LEU A 148 4.55 9.55 8.37
N GLN A 149 3.71 9.92 9.34
CA GLN A 149 2.27 9.68 9.28
C GLN A 149 1.61 10.44 8.13
N LEU A 150 1.91 11.73 7.97
CA LEU A 150 1.36 12.54 6.88
C LEU A 150 1.79 12.04 5.51
N SER A 151 3.06 11.68 5.31
CA SER A 151 3.55 11.16 4.03
C SER A 151 2.89 9.83 3.67
N ALA A 152 2.68 8.95 4.66
CA ALA A 152 1.98 7.68 4.46
C ALA A 152 0.49 7.90 4.14
N ALA A 153 -0.19 8.78 4.89
CA ALA A 153 -1.60 9.11 4.63
C ALA A 153 -1.81 9.69 3.24
N LEU A 154 -0.93 10.61 2.80
CA LEU A 154 -0.95 11.17 1.44
C LEU A 154 -0.71 10.11 0.36
N ALA A 155 0.27 9.23 0.54
CA ALA A 155 0.54 8.17 -0.41
C ALA A 155 -0.65 7.18 -0.53
N ILE A 156 -1.32 6.86 0.58
CA ILE A 156 -2.54 6.05 0.58
C ILE A 156 -3.66 6.76 -0.20
N GLU A 157 -3.90 8.05 0.09
CA GLU A 157 -4.98 8.83 -0.54
C GLU A 157 -4.73 9.07 -2.03
N GLU A 158 -3.52 9.51 -2.39
CA GLU A 158 -3.19 9.95 -3.73
C GLU A 158 -2.94 8.78 -4.71
N GLU A 159 -2.51 7.59 -4.22
CA GLU A 159 -2.08 6.49 -5.08
C GLU A 159 -2.76 5.14 -4.79
N LEU A 160 -2.71 4.65 -3.54
CA LEU A 160 -3.16 3.30 -3.24
C LEU A 160 -4.67 3.15 -3.37
N ILE A 161 -5.45 4.08 -2.79
CA ILE A 161 -6.92 4.06 -2.88
C ILE A 161 -7.39 4.17 -4.35
N PRO A 162 -6.91 5.12 -5.17
CA PRO A 162 -7.29 5.19 -6.59
C PRO A 162 -6.96 3.92 -7.37
N ALA A 163 -5.80 3.29 -7.12
CA ALA A 163 -5.42 2.05 -7.76
C ALA A 163 -6.35 0.89 -7.37
N LEU A 164 -6.70 0.78 -6.09
CA LEU A 164 -7.64 -0.24 -5.59
C LEU A 164 -9.06 -0.03 -6.14
N VAL A 165 -9.55 1.21 -6.18
CA VAL A 165 -10.87 1.55 -6.75
C VAL A 165 -10.93 1.17 -8.22
N ARG A 166 -9.87 1.46 -8.98
CA ARG A 166 -9.77 1.05 -10.38
C ARG A 166 -9.81 -0.47 -10.54
N LEU A 167 -9.05 -1.21 -9.74
CA LEU A 167 -9.04 -2.67 -9.78
C LEU A 167 -10.41 -3.25 -9.41
N GLN A 168 -11.03 -2.73 -8.35
CA GLN A 168 -12.36 -3.15 -7.90
C GLN A 168 -13.39 -3.00 -9.03
N GLY A 169 -13.45 -1.82 -9.69
CA GLY A 169 -14.35 -1.57 -10.79
C GLY A 169 -14.10 -2.49 -12.00
N THR A 170 -12.83 -2.76 -12.33
CA THR A 170 -12.47 -3.67 -13.41
C THR A 170 -12.89 -5.11 -13.11
N LEU A 171 -12.69 -5.58 -11.87
CA LEU A 171 -13.14 -6.90 -11.43
C LEU A 171 -14.67 -7.03 -11.43
N ALA A 172 -15.38 -5.99 -11.00
CA ALA A 172 -16.85 -5.97 -11.04
C ALA A 172 -17.37 -6.03 -12.48
N THR A 173 -16.76 -5.30 -13.41
CA THR A 173 -17.08 -5.40 -14.84
C THR A 173 -16.87 -6.82 -15.38
N LYS A 174 -15.76 -7.48 -14.98
CA LYS A 174 -15.51 -8.88 -15.38
C LYS A 174 -16.49 -9.86 -14.70
N ALA A 175 -16.95 -9.58 -13.51
CA ALA A 175 -17.98 -10.38 -12.85
C ALA A 175 -19.29 -10.38 -13.67
N GLU A 176 -19.70 -9.23 -14.19
CA GLU A 176 -20.88 -9.11 -15.07
C GLU A 176 -20.64 -9.80 -16.42
N GLU A 177 -19.50 -9.58 -17.08
CA GLU A 177 -19.14 -10.21 -18.36
C GLU A 177 -19.14 -11.73 -18.27
N PHE A 178 -18.60 -12.29 -17.19
CA PHE A 178 -18.45 -13.73 -16.98
C PHE A 178 -19.64 -14.38 -16.26
N TRP A 179 -20.67 -13.62 -15.91
CA TRP A 179 -21.84 -14.13 -15.20
C TRP A 179 -22.56 -15.30 -15.91
N PRO A 180 -22.73 -15.29 -17.26
CA PRO A 180 -23.38 -16.41 -17.96
C PRO A 180 -22.58 -17.71 -17.97
N ILE A 181 -21.29 -17.67 -17.60
CA ILE A 181 -20.36 -18.80 -17.78
C ILE A 181 -20.38 -19.68 -16.53
N VAL A 182 -20.93 -20.89 -16.68
CA VAL A 182 -20.91 -21.91 -15.62
C VAL A 182 -19.71 -22.81 -15.80
N LYS A 183 -19.02 -23.10 -14.72
CA LYS A 183 -17.82 -23.94 -14.65
C LYS A 183 -17.82 -24.79 -13.39
N THR A 184 -16.91 -25.76 -13.32
CA THR A 184 -16.67 -26.52 -12.10
C THR A 184 -16.02 -25.62 -11.04
N GLY A 185 -16.62 -25.50 -9.86
CA GLY A 185 -16.01 -24.91 -8.68
C GLY A 185 -14.88 -25.80 -8.15
N ARG A 186 -13.97 -25.21 -7.37
CA ARG A 186 -12.85 -25.96 -6.75
C ARG A 186 -12.66 -25.56 -5.30
N THR A 187 -12.63 -26.57 -4.44
CA THR A 187 -12.18 -26.46 -3.04
C THR A 187 -11.04 -27.45 -2.83
N HIS A 188 -10.00 -27.07 -2.09
CA HIS A 188 -8.77 -27.86 -1.96
C HIS A 188 -8.08 -28.18 -3.30
N LEU A 189 -8.32 -27.38 -4.34
CA LEU A 189 -7.93 -27.61 -5.73
C LEU A 189 -8.54 -28.92 -6.32
N GLN A 190 -9.58 -29.44 -5.71
CA GLN A 190 -10.36 -30.59 -6.19
C GLN A 190 -11.71 -30.10 -6.75
N ASP A 191 -12.26 -30.86 -7.68
CA ASP A 191 -13.55 -30.56 -8.29
C ASP A 191 -14.65 -30.49 -7.22
N ALA A 192 -15.43 -29.43 -7.26
CA ALA A 192 -16.59 -29.19 -6.41
C ALA A 192 -17.86 -28.99 -7.24
N THR A 193 -18.92 -28.52 -6.61
CA THR A 193 -20.17 -28.17 -7.29
C THR A 193 -19.96 -27.02 -8.29
N PRO A 194 -20.84 -26.90 -9.30
CA PRO A 194 -20.78 -25.80 -10.26
C PRO A 194 -20.80 -24.40 -9.61
N ILE A 195 -20.13 -23.46 -10.25
CA ILE A 195 -20.10 -22.04 -9.91
C ILE A 195 -20.11 -21.23 -11.22
N ARG A 196 -20.59 -20.00 -11.19
CA ARG A 196 -20.38 -19.08 -12.31
C ARG A 196 -18.97 -18.47 -12.22
N LEU A 197 -18.26 -18.37 -13.33
CA LEU A 197 -17.00 -17.65 -13.40
C LEU A 197 -17.19 -16.20 -12.89
N GLY A 198 -18.33 -15.58 -13.22
CA GLY A 198 -18.69 -14.25 -12.70
C GLY A 198 -18.80 -14.18 -11.18
N GLN A 199 -19.22 -15.25 -10.48
CA GLN A 199 -19.27 -15.29 -9.01
C GLN A 199 -17.86 -15.29 -8.40
N GLU A 200 -16.88 -15.95 -9.02
CA GLU A 200 -15.48 -15.88 -8.57
C GLU A 200 -14.95 -14.44 -8.66
N PHE A 201 -15.20 -13.75 -9.79
CA PHE A 201 -14.81 -12.34 -9.97
C PHE A 201 -15.57 -11.37 -9.07
N GLN A 202 -16.85 -11.64 -8.78
CA GLN A 202 -17.61 -10.89 -7.75
C GLN A 202 -16.97 -11.02 -6.37
N GLY A 203 -16.51 -12.23 -6.03
CA GLY A 203 -15.76 -12.49 -4.79
C GLY A 203 -14.45 -11.67 -4.74
N TYR A 204 -13.71 -11.58 -5.86
CA TYR A 204 -12.48 -10.77 -5.93
C TYR A 204 -12.79 -9.27 -5.82
N ALA A 205 -13.83 -8.78 -6.49
CA ALA A 205 -14.25 -7.38 -6.39
C ALA A 205 -14.63 -7.01 -4.94
N GLY A 206 -15.39 -7.86 -4.26
CA GLY A 206 -15.75 -7.66 -2.84
C GLY A 206 -14.53 -7.72 -1.91
N GLN A 207 -13.53 -8.56 -2.19
CA GLN A 207 -12.29 -8.60 -1.40
C GLN A 207 -11.51 -7.30 -1.53
N VAL A 208 -11.47 -6.69 -2.74
CA VAL A 208 -10.81 -5.39 -2.97
C VAL A 208 -11.61 -4.25 -2.34
N GLU A 209 -12.94 -4.28 -2.38
CA GLU A 209 -13.81 -3.31 -1.69
C GLU A 209 -13.51 -3.26 -0.19
N GLU A 210 -13.41 -4.43 0.45
CA GLU A 210 -13.02 -4.53 1.86
C GLU A 210 -11.58 -4.05 2.13
N ALA A 211 -10.67 -4.22 1.17
CA ALA A 211 -9.32 -3.68 1.26
C ALA A 211 -9.33 -2.14 1.21
N ILE A 212 -10.12 -1.53 0.33
CA ILE A 212 -10.30 -0.07 0.26
C ILE A 212 -10.77 0.46 1.61
N ARG A 213 -11.81 -0.13 2.21
CA ARG A 213 -12.34 0.27 3.51
C ARG A 213 -11.26 0.21 4.61
N ARG A 214 -10.43 -0.85 4.62
CA ARG A 214 -9.36 -1.00 5.61
C ARG A 214 -8.26 0.05 5.45
N VAL A 215 -7.80 0.32 4.22
CA VAL A 215 -6.74 1.31 4.01
C VAL A 215 -7.24 2.74 4.21
N GLN A 216 -8.53 3.02 3.98
CA GLN A 216 -9.15 4.30 4.34
C GLN A 216 -9.15 4.51 5.85
N ALA A 217 -9.52 3.50 6.63
CA ALA A 217 -9.48 3.57 8.09
C ALA A 217 -8.03 3.76 8.60
N ALA A 218 -7.06 3.09 8.00
CA ALA A 218 -5.64 3.26 8.31
C ALA A 218 -5.13 4.68 7.99
N ARG A 219 -5.52 5.24 6.84
CA ARG A 219 -5.23 6.63 6.48
C ARG A 219 -5.79 7.59 7.54
N ASP A 220 -7.04 7.41 7.96
CA ASP A 220 -7.70 8.29 8.93
C ASP A 220 -7.04 8.23 10.31
N GLU A 221 -6.50 7.08 10.72
CA GLU A 221 -5.74 6.92 11.94
C GLU A 221 -4.38 7.65 11.86
N LEU A 222 -3.66 7.54 10.73
CA LEU A 222 -2.41 8.25 10.46
C LEU A 222 -2.54 9.78 10.52
N LEU A 223 -3.74 10.33 10.34
CA LEU A 223 -3.98 11.77 10.40
C LEU A 223 -4.09 12.32 11.82
N THR A 224 -3.95 11.50 12.86
CA THR A 224 -3.82 11.94 14.26
C THR A 224 -2.35 11.92 14.65
N VAL A 225 -1.73 13.11 14.69
CA VAL A 225 -0.27 13.27 14.70
C VAL A 225 0.28 13.73 16.05
N PRO A 226 1.54 13.38 16.40
CA PRO A 226 2.16 13.77 17.68
C PRO A 226 2.61 15.22 17.76
N LEU A 227 2.39 16.03 16.74
CA LEU A 227 2.82 17.43 16.66
C LEU A 227 2.38 18.23 17.90
N GLY A 228 3.31 18.99 18.47
CA GLY A 228 3.12 19.81 19.67
C GLY A 228 3.65 19.18 20.95
N GLY A 229 3.99 17.89 20.94
CA GLY A 229 4.62 17.24 22.11
C GLY A 229 6.05 17.68 22.37
N THR A 230 6.72 18.23 21.37
CA THR A 230 8.11 18.68 21.38
C THR A 230 9.10 17.61 21.88
N ALA A 231 9.92 17.89 22.88
CA ALA A 231 11.04 17.03 23.26
C ALA A 231 10.62 15.66 23.84
N VAL A 232 9.63 15.63 24.73
CA VAL A 232 9.22 14.44 25.52
C VAL A 232 7.69 14.31 25.69
N GLY A 233 6.91 15.01 24.89
CA GLY A 233 5.45 14.99 24.98
C GLY A 233 4.82 16.05 25.88
N THR A 234 5.60 16.91 26.53
CA THR A 234 5.11 17.94 27.45
C THR A 234 4.76 19.25 26.77
N GLY A 235 5.16 19.44 25.50
CA GLY A 235 4.99 20.70 24.77
C GLY A 235 5.90 21.86 25.29
N ILE A 236 7.01 21.50 25.90
CA ILE A 236 7.95 22.56 26.42
C ILE A 236 8.42 23.45 25.27
N ASN A 237 8.46 24.76 25.50
CA ASN A 237 8.82 25.78 24.51
C ASN A 237 7.89 25.91 23.30
N ALA A 238 6.71 25.28 23.32
CA ALA A 238 5.65 25.50 22.34
C ALA A 238 4.53 26.37 22.92
N HIS A 239 3.91 27.20 22.07
CA HIS A 239 2.70 27.91 22.44
C HIS A 239 1.54 26.92 22.63
N PRO A 240 0.65 27.08 23.63
CA PRO A 240 -0.45 26.13 23.88
C PRO A 240 -1.39 25.89 22.69
N GLU A 241 -1.54 26.87 21.82
CA GLU A 241 -2.41 26.76 20.62
C GLU A 241 -1.64 26.31 19.37
N TYR A 242 -0.32 26.10 19.46
CA TYR A 242 0.53 25.84 18.29
C TYR A 242 0.08 24.56 17.54
N ALA A 243 -0.05 23.45 18.25
CA ALA A 243 -0.37 22.15 17.65
C ALA A 243 -1.74 22.18 16.94
N ALA A 244 -2.77 22.65 17.64
CA ALA A 244 -4.13 22.71 17.09
C ALA A 244 -4.20 23.59 15.84
N ARG A 245 -3.58 24.78 15.86
CA ARG A 245 -3.57 25.70 14.71
C ARG A 245 -2.76 25.16 13.54
N THR A 246 -1.59 24.56 13.81
CA THR A 246 -0.77 23.95 12.75
C THR A 246 -1.48 22.75 12.11
N CYS A 247 -2.16 21.90 12.89
CA CYS A 247 -2.99 20.82 12.36
C CYS A 247 -4.16 21.36 11.51
N ALA A 248 -4.81 22.45 11.92
CA ALA A 248 -5.84 23.10 11.12
C ALA A 248 -5.27 23.62 9.79
N ARG A 249 -4.10 24.25 9.81
CA ARG A 249 -3.44 24.72 8.59
C ARG A 249 -3.00 23.57 7.68
N LEU A 250 -2.49 22.47 8.24
CA LEU A 250 -2.20 21.24 7.49
C LEU A 250 -3.47 20.65 6.86
N THR A 251 -4.60 20.69 7.55
CA THR A 251 -5.89 20.24 7.01
C THR A 251 -6.28 21.01 5.74
N GLU A 252 -6.09 22.34 5.73
CA GLU A 252 -6.33 23.17 4.56
C GLU A 252 -5.38 22.85 3.40
N LEU A 253 -4.07 22.72 3.71
CA LEU A 253 -3.03 22.46 2.71
C LEU A 253 -3.16 21.07 2.06
N LEU A 254 -3.52 20.06 2.85
CA LEU A 254 -3.56 18.67 2.42
C LEU A 254 -4.96 18.21 1.98
N THR A 255 -5.99 18.96 2.29
CA THR A 255 -7.42 18.59 2.11
C THR A 255 -7.78 17.27 2.83
N LEU A 256 -7.07 16.98 3.92
CA LEU A 256 -7.24 15.81 4.78
C LEU A 256 -7.35 16.26 6.24
N PRO A 257 -8.23 15.67 7.06
CA PRO A 257 -8.52 16.15 8.42
C PRO A 257 -7.40 15.78 9.40
N VAL A 258 -6.30 16.55 9.40
CA VAL A 258 -5.17 16.37 10.33
C VAL A 258 -5.58 16.82 11.73
N ARG A 259 -5.25 16.03 12.72
CA ARG A 259 -5.62 16.24 14.12
C ARG A 259 -4.42 16.10 15.05
N GLU A 260 -4.35 16.94 16.06
CA GLU A 260 -3.44 16.79 17.18
C GLU A 260 -3.78 15.53 17.99
N ALA A 261 -2.76 14.75 18.37
CA ALA A 261 -2.96 13.58 19.21
C ALA A 261 -3.40 14.00 20.63
N PRO A 262 -4.43 13.35 21.19
CA PRO A 262 -4.91 13.67 22.55
C PRO A 262 -3.90 13.29 23.63
N ASN A 263 -2.89 12.48 23.31
CA ASN A 263 -1.83 12.04 24.21
C ASN A 263 -0.49 12.01 23.47
N HIS A 264 0.25 13.09 23.56
CA HIS A 264 1.58 13.22 22.94
C HIS A 264 2.60 12.24 23.50
N PHE A 265 2.51 11.86 24.78
CA PHE A 265 3.43 10.89 25.40
C PHE A 265 3.35 9.53 24.71
N HIS A 266 2.12 9.07 24.40
CA HIS A 266 1.90 7.85 23.64
C HIS A 266 2.34 8.03 22.17
N ALA A 267 1.87 9.08 21.51
CA ALA A 267 2.05 9.28 20.08
C ALA A 267 3.51 9.44 19.64
N GLN A 268 4.39 9.96 20.49
CA GLN A 268 5.83 10.08 20.21
C GLN A 268 6.63 8.84 20.56
N ALA A 269 6.23 8.13 21.62
CA ALA A 269 7.01 7.04 22.17
C ALA A 269 6.80 5.71 21.46
N THR A 270 5.72 5.57 20.66
CA THR A 270 5.36 4.29 20.06
C THR A 270 5.15 4.39 18.55
N LEU A 271 5.14 3.24 17.88
CA LEU A 271 4.81 3.08 16.46
C LEU A 271 3.45 2.37 16.26
N ASP A 272 2.56 2.40 17.26
CA ASP A 272 1.30 1.65 17.20
C ASP A 272 0.49 2.00 15.96
N VAL A 273 0.35 3.30 15.65
CA VAL A 273 -0.38 3.79 14.48
C VAL A 273 0.27 3.36 13.16
N PRO A 274 1.57 3.58 12.91
CA PRO A 274 2.26 3.05 11.74
C PRO A 274 2.16 1.52 11.59
N ILE A 275 2.27 0.76 12.68
CA ILE A 275 2.19 -0.70 12.67
C ILE A 275 0.77 -1.16 12.28
N ALA A 276 -0.27 -0.56 12.87
CA ALA A 276 -1.67 -0.87 12.55
C ALA A 276 -1.98 -0.54 11.08
N ALA A 277 -1.55 0.63 10.61
CA ALA A 277 -1.73 1.05 9.23
C ALA A 277 -1.01 0.10 8.24
N HIS A 278 0.24 -0.28 8.53
CA HIS A 278 0.96 -1.24 7.68
C HIS A 278 0.34 -2.63 7.71
N GLY A 279 -0.25 -3.04 8.81
CA GLY A 279 -1.04 -4.28 8.91
C GLY A 279 -2.20 -4.32 7.92
N ALA A 280 -2.88 -3.19 7.68
CA ALA A 280 -3.91 -3.06 6.64
C ALA A 280 -3.32 -3.17 5.22
N ILE A 281 -2.16 -2.55 4.97
CA ILE A 281 -1.42 -2.62 3.70
C ILE A 281 -0.98 -4.06 3.42
N ARG A 282 -0.39 -4.74 4.41
CA ARG A 282 -0.01 -6.16 4.31
C ARG A 282 -1.21 -7.06 3.98
N THR A 283 -2.34 -6.86 4.67
CA THR A 283 -3.55 -7.63 4.42
C THR A 283 -4.05 -7.43 2.98
N THR A 284 -4.00 -6.20 2.49
CA THR A 284 -4.32 -5.87 1.10
C THR A 284 -3.37 -6.57 0.12
N ALA A 285 -2.07 -6.52 0.34
CA ALA A 285 -1.07 -7.17 -0.50
C ALA A 285 -1.28 -8.70 -0.61
N LEU A 286 -1.57 -9.37 0.51
CA LEU A 286 -1.88 -10.80 0.55
C LEU A 286 -3.20 -11.13 -0.15
N GLY A 287 -4.20 -10.25 -0.06
CA GLY A 287 -5.45 -10.36 -0.80
C GLY A 287 -5.23 -10.28 -2.31
N LEU A 288 -4.46 -9.31 -2.77
CA LEU A 288 -4.10 -9.15 -4.18
C LEU A 288 -3.25 -10.32 -4.70
N TRP A 289 -2.32 -10.83 -3.88
CA TRP A 289 -1.57 -12.05 -4.19
C TRP A 289 -2.51 -13.24 -4.42
N LYS A 290 -3.53 -13.41 -3.56
CA LYS A 290 -4.54 -14.48 -3.72
C LYS A 290 -5.30 -14.33 -5.04
N ILE A 291 -5.82 -13.15 -5.33
CA ILE A 291 -6.56 -12.87 -6.57
C ILE A 291 -5.69 -13.16 -7.80
N GLY A 292 -4.48 -12.63 -7.84
CA GLY A 292 -3.55 -12.88 -8.94
C GLY A 292 -3.19 -14.37 -9.08
N SER A 293 -2.99 -15.07 -7.96
CA SER A 293 -2.67 -16.51 -7.97
C SER A 293 -3.82 -17.35 -8.51
N ASP A 294 -5.06 -17.04 -8.18
CA ASP A 294 -6.22 -17.72 -8.71
C ASP A 294 -6.37 -17.48 -10.22
N ILE A 295 -6.25 -16.24 -10.67
CA ILE A 295 -6.30 -15.89 -12.11
C ILE A 295 -5.19 -16.63 -12.87
N ARG A 296 -3.96 -16.65 -12.34
CA ARG A 296 -2.85 -17.39 -12.93
C ARG A 296 -3.11 -18.89 -13.01
N LEU A 297 -3.73 -19.46 -11.97
CA LEU A 297 -4.06 -20.87 -11.91
C LEU A 297 -5.15 -21.22 -12.95
N MET A 298 -6.21 -20.41 -13.05
CA MET A 298 -7.25 -20.58 -14.07
C MET A 298 -6.71 -20.41 -15.49
N GLY A 299 -5.71 -19.58 -15.70
CA GLY A 299 -5.04 -19.35 -16.99
C GLY A 299 -3.95 -20.36 -17.33
N MET A 300 -3.71 -21.37 -16.47
CA MET A 300 -2.64 -22.36 -16.67
C MET A 300 -2.86 -23.21 -17.94
N GLY A 301 -1.89 -23.27 -18.82
CA GLY A 301 -1.96 -24.09 -20.04
C GLY A 301 -1.29 -23.41 -21.23
N PRO A 302 -1.95 -23.30 -22.41
CA PRO A 302 -3.41 -23.38 -22.68
C PRO A 302 -3.97 -24.79 -22.97
N ARG A 303 -3.13 -25.78 -23.23
CA ARG A 303 -3.61 -27.13 -23.64
C ARG A 303 -3.53 -28.19 -22.55
N ALA A 304 -2.46 -28.14 -21.74
CA ALA A 304 -2.15 -29.15 -20.72
C ALA A 304 -2.52 -28.71 -19.29
N GLY A 305 -3.27 -27.63 -19.13
CA GLY A 305 -3.66 -27.11 -17.85
C GLY A 305 -5.17 -26.81 -17.75
N ILE A 306 -5.54 -25.99 -16.75
CA ILE A 306 -6.93 -25.62 -16.47
C ILE A 306 -7.51 -24.80 -17.64
N ALA A 307 -6.83 -23.75 -18.05
CA ALA A 307 -7.15 -22.94 -19.22
C ALA A 307 -8.60 -22.41 -19.30
N GLU A 308 -9.23 -22.11 -18.16
CA GLU A 308 -10.59 -21.56 -18.11
C GLU A 308 -10.65 -20.08 -18.49
N VAL A 309 -9.51 -19.38 -18.33
CA VAL A 309 -9.31 -18.00 -18.79
C VAL A 309 -8.05 -17.89 -19.65
N ALA A 310 -8.06 -16.95 -20.60
CA ALA A 310 -6.91 -16.55 -21.40
C ALA A 310 -6.36 -15.22 -20.89
N LEU A 311 -5.09 -15.22 -20.51
CA LEU A 311 -4.37 -14.00 -20.07
C LEU A 311 -3.96 -13.17 -21.29
N PRO A 312 -3.95 -11.84 -21.19
CA PRO A 312 -3.39 -10.97 -22.23
C PRO A 312 -1.91 -11.25 -22.49
N GLU A 313 -1.53 -11.23 -23.76
CA GLU A 313 -0.13 -11.31 -24.17
C GLU A 313 0.55 -9.94 -23.97
N THR A 314 1.39 -9.83 -22.95
CA THR A 314 2.06 -8.56 -22.62
C THR A 314 3.49 -8.47 -23.13
N GLN A 315 4.16 -9.61 -23.27
CA GLN A 315 5.52 -9.72 -23.81
C GLN A 315 5.84 -11.16 -24.22
N PRO A 316 6.87 -11.41 -25.07
CA PRO A 316 7.37 -12.76 -25.34
C PRO A 316 7.78 -13.47 -24.04
N GLY A 317 7.30 -14.71 -23.85
CA GLY A 317 7.46 -15.42 -22.58
C GLY A 317 8.70 -16.33 -22.49
N SER A 318 9.39 -16.58 -23.61
CA SER A 318 10.53 -17.52 -23.64
C SER A 318 11.50 -17.20 -24.77
N SER A 319 12.79 -17.35 -24.48
CA SER A 319 13.86 -17.21 -25.50
C SER A 319 14.02 -18.45 -26.37
N ILE A 320 13.51 -19.62 -25.95
CA ILE A 320 13.68 -20.92 -26.67
C ILE A 320 12.38 -21.62 -27.02
N MET A 321 11.24 -21.16 -26.49
CA MET A 321 9.90 -21.72 -26.76
C MET A 321 9.04 -20.66 -27.47
N PRO A 322 9.03 -20.62 -28.83
CA PRO A 322 8.27 -19.63 -29.58
C PRO A 322 6.77 -19.68 -29.26
N GLY A 323 6.15 -18.53 -29.04
CA GLY A 323 4.71 -18.42 -28.73
C GLY A 323 4.32 -18.73 -27.29
N LYS A 324 5.27 -19.02 -26.39
CA LYS A 324 4.96 -19.17 -24.97
C LYS A 324 4.71 -17.82 -24.31
N VAL A 325 3.55 -17.65 -23.68
CA VAL A 325 3.19 -16.48 -22.88
C VAL A 325 3.22 -16.84 -21.39
N ASN A 326 3.83 -16.01 -20.58
CA ASN A 326 3.90 -16.20 -19.12
C ASN A 326 3.07 -15.13 -18.40
N PRO A 327 2.54 -15.42 -17.20
CA PRO A 327 1.75 -14.48 -16.38
C PRO A 327 2.63 -13.48 -15.64
N VAL A 328 3.54 -12.80 -16.36
CA VAL A 328 4.65 -11.99 -15.79
C VAL A 328 4.20 -10.84 -14.91
N ILE A 329 3.04 -10.24 -15.19
CA ILE A 329 2.46 -9.16 -14.38
C ILE A 329 2.06 -9.71 -13.00
N ILE A 330 1.47 -10.90 -12.96
CA ILE A 330 1.09 -11.55 -11.69
C ILE A 330 2.34 -12.00 -10.92
N GLU A 331 3.38 -12.45 -11.61
CA GLU A 331 4.68 -12.76 -10.97
C GLU A 331 5.29 -11.53 -10.32
N SER A 332 5.23 -10.37 -10.98
CA SER A 332 5.65 -9.07 -10.43
C SER A 332 4.85 -8.70 -9.17
N LEU A 333 3.52 -8.81 -9.21
CA LEU A 333 2.65 -8.60 -8.06
C LEU A 333 3.03 -9.52 -6.88
N THR A 334 3.37 -10.77 -7.16
CA THR A 334 3.79 -11.74 -6.13
C THR A 334 5.07 -11.28 -5.42
N MET A 335 6.05 -10.74 -6.18
CA MET A 335 7.28 -10.18 -5.61
C MET A 335 7.02 -8.93 -4.79
N VAL A 336 6.11 -8.05 -5.23
CA VAL A 336 5.68 -6.88 -4.46
C VAL A 336 5.02 -7.30 -3.15
N ALA A 337 4.12 -8.28 -3.16
CA ALA A 337 3.50 -8.79 -1.94
C ALA A 337 4.54 -9.35 -0.95
N ALA A 338 5.55 -10.07 -1.44
CA ALA A 338 6.64 -10.57 -0.62
C ALA A 338 7.46 -9.41 0.01
N ARG A 339 7.73 -8.34 -0.76
CA ARG A 339 8.43 -7.16 -0.25
C ARG A 339 7.63 -6.44 0.83
N VAL A 340 6.32 -6.25 0.63
CA VAL A 340 5.41 -5.66 1.64
C VAL A 340 5.42 -6.47 2.95
N VAL A 341 5.41 -7.81 2.87
CA VAL A 341 5.52 -8.66 4.06
C VAL A 341 6.86 -8.48 4.77
N GLY A 342 7.96 -8.34 4.02
CA GLY A 342 9.29 -8.05 4.59
C GLY A 342 9.33 -6.69 5.29
N ASN A 343 8.73 -5.67 4.70
CA ASN A 343 8.64 -4.33 5.28
C ASN A 343 7.74 -4.32 6.53
N ASP A 344 6.67 -5.12 6.56
CA ASP A 344 5.83 -5.30 7.75
C ASP A 344 6.63 -5.83 8.95
N ALA A 345 7.48 -6.82 8.71
CA ALA A 345 8.37 -7.33 9.74
C ALA A 345 9.38 -6.28 10.23
N THR A 346 9.90 -5.45 9.32
CA THR A 346 10.80 -4.33 9.66
C THR A 346 10.09 -3.31 10.55
N ILE A 347 8.88 -2.89 10.19
CA ILE A 347 8.07 -1.91 10.93
C ILE A 347 7.67 -2.47 12.31
N ALA A 348 7.25 -3.74 12.37
CA ALA A 348 6.93 -4.40 13.62
C ALA A 348 8.15 -4.50 14.55
N PHE A 349 9.33 -4.83 14.01
CA PHE A 349 10.58 -4.85 14.77
C PHE A 349 10.99 -3.46 15.26
N ALA A 350 10.70 -2.41 14.49
CA ALA A 350 11.04 -1.03 14.84
C ALA A 350 10.35 -0.56 16.14
N GLN A 351 9.25 -1.21 16.57
CA GLN A 351 8.67 -0.96 17.90
C GLN A 351 9.65 -1.25 19.04
N THR A 352 10.62 -2.15 18.85
CA THR A 352 11.66 -2.42 19.86
C THR A 352 12.60 -1.23 20.10
N GLY A 353 12.56 -0.21 19.23
CA GLY A 353 13.25 1.06 19.42
C GLY A 353 12.50 2.08 20.30
N SER A 354 11.31 1.72 20.81
CA SER A 354 10.53 2.55 21.74
C SER A 354 11.03 2.38 23.17
N PHE A 355 11.64 3.43 23.70
CA PHE A 355 12.10 3.47 25.08
C PHE A 355 11.66 4.78 25.73
N LEU A 356 10.94 4.68 26.85
CA LEU A 356 10.44 5.82 27.60
C LEU A 356 9.66 6.77 26.67
N GLU A 357 10.16 7.97 26.39
CA GLU A 357 9.43 9.05 25.73
C GLU A 357 9.64 9.13 24.20
N LEU A 358 10.41 8.21 23.58
CA LEU A 358 10.75 8.30 22.16
C LEU A 358 11.00 6.94 21.51
N ASN A 359 10.53 6.79 20.26
CA ASN A 359 11.00 5.75 19.36
C ASN A 359 12.21 6.23 18.55
N VAL A 360 13.24 5.40 18.43
CA VAL A 360 14.50 5.71 17.73
C VAL A 360 14.75 4.83 16.50
N MET A 361 13.68 4.41 15.80
CA MET A 361 13.72 3.71 14.53
C MET A 361 12.78 4.33 13.47
N LEU A 362 12.50 5.63 13.61
CA LEU A 362 11.58 6.36 12.74
C LEU A 362 12.00 6.39 11.26
N PRO A 363 13.29 6.61 10.89
CA PRO A 363 13.69 6.70 9.50
C PRO A 363 13.44 5.41 8.72
N VAL A 364 13.85 4.26 9.24
CA VAL A 364 13.63 2.96 8.58
C VAL A 364 12.14 2.61 8.49
N THR A 365 11.34 3.01 9.50
CA THR A 365 9.87 2.84 9.49
C THR A 365 9.23 3.65 8.37
N ALA A 366 9.62 4.92 8.21
CA ALA A 366 9.07 5.79 7.17
C ALA A 366 9.36 5.25 5.76
N VAL A 367 10.58 4.81 5.51
CA VAL A 367 10.98 4.26 4.21
C VAL A 367 10.25 2.95 3.91
N ALA A 368 10.20 2.01 4.86
CA ALA A 368 9.51 0.74 4.67
C ALA A 368 7.99 0.93 4.43
N MET A 369 7.38 1.90 5.13
CA MET A 369 5.97 2.27 4.95
C MET A 369 5.70 2.80 3.53
N LEU A 370 6.45 3.82 3.11
CA LEU A 370 6.28 4.47 1.82
C LEU A 370 6.59 3.53 0.66
N GLU A 371 7.67 2.75 0.73
CA GLU A 371 8.00 1.74 -0.28
C GLU A 371 6.85 0.74 -0.46
N SER A 372 6.25 0.28 0.64
CA SER A 372 5.13 -0.66 0.59
C SER A 372 3.90 -0.08 -0.11
N ILE A 373 3.55 1.17 0.20
CA ILE A 373 2.40 1.85 -0.40
C ILE A 373 2.63 2.07 -1.90
N GLU A 374 3.77 2.61 -2.28
CA GLU A 374 4.12 2.94 -3.67
C GLU A 374 4.18 1.68 -4.55
N LEU A 375 4.88 0.63 -4.10
CA LEU A 375 4.97 -0.62 -4.82
C LEU A 375 3.60 -1.29 -4.98
N LEU A 376 2.79 -1.30 -3.91
CA LEU A 376 1.48 -1.93 -3.95
C LEU A 376 0.52 -1.16 -4.85
N ALA A 377 0.51 0.16 -4.81
CA ALA A 377 -0.30 0.99 -5.68
C ALA A 377 0.05 0.75 -7.17
N ALA A 378 1.34 0.78 -7.51
CA ALA A 378 1.81 0.55 -8.87
C ALA A 378 1.46 -0.88 -9.37
N ALA A 379 1.67 -1.91 -8.53
CA ALA A 379 1.35 -3.29 -8.89
C ALA A 379 -0.15 -3.52 -9.03
N THR A 380 -0.97 -2.87 -8.21
CA THR A 380 -2.44 -2.92 -8.27
C THR A 380 -2.96 -2.32 -9.58
N ALA A 381 -2.49 -1.13 -9.96
CA ALA A 381 -2.84 -0.50 -11.22
C ALA A 381 -2.40 -1.36 -12.41
N ASN A 382 -1.19 -1.91 -12.37
CA ASN A 382 -0.67 -2.78 -13.41
C ASN A 382 -1.49 -4.08 -13.56
N LEU A 383 -1.93 -4.69 -12.44
CA LEU A 383 -2.83 -5.85 -12.45
C LEU A 383 -4.18 -5.52 -13.14
N ALA A 384 -4.79 -4.38 -12.78
CA ALA A 384 -6.04 -3.94 -13.38
C ALA A 384 -5.90 -3.76 -14.90
N ASP A 385 -4.86 -3.01 -15.34
CA ASP A 385 -4.71 -2.57 -16.73
C ASP A 385 -4.20 -3.66 -17.66
N ARG A 386 -3.22 -4.44 -17.19
CA ARG A 386 -2.47 -5.36 -18.03
C ARG A 386 -2.96 -6.81 -17.92
N VAL A 387 -3.77 -7.13 -16.92
CA VAL A 387 -4.31 -8.49 -16.73
C VAL A 387 -5.83 -8.47 -16.76
N VAL A 388 -6.49 -7.84 -15.76
CA VAL A 388 -7.93 -7.99 -15.58
C VAL A 388 -8.72 -7.40 -16.76
N THR A 389 -8.36 -6.21 -17.23
CA THR A 389 -9.05 -5.54 -18.35
C THR A 389 -9.11 -6.43 -19.62
N GLY A 390 -7.99 -7.06 -19.97
CA GLY A 390 -7.88 -7.87 -21.18
C GLY A 390 -8.14 -9.37 -20.98
N LEU A 391 -8.55 -9.79 -19.78
CA LEU A 391 -8.82 -11.21 -19.48
C LEU A 391 -10.05 -11.67 -20.23
N ALA A 392 -9.96 -12.84 -20.85
CA ALA A 392 -11.06 -13.46 -21.58
C ALA A 392 -11.38 -14.85 -21.02
N ALA A 393 -12.65 -15.22 -20.97
CA ALA A 393 -13.04 -16.59 -20.68
C ALA A 393 -12.81 -17.48 -21.91
N THR A 394 -12.63 -18.79 -21.68
CA THR A 394 -12.55 -19.82 -22.74
C THR A 394 -13.72 -20.79 -22.63
N ASP A 395 -13.89 -21.62 -23.65
CA ASP A 395 -14.89 -22.69 -23.62
C ASP A 395 -14.48 -23.88 -22.72
N ARG A 396 -13.30 -23.84 -22.12
CA ARG A 396 -12.77 -24.97 -21.35
C ARG A 396 -13.58 -25.21 -20.08
N GLY A 397 -13.95 -24.15 -19.35
CA GLY A 397 -14.76 -24.24 -18.12
C GLY A 397 -16.11 -24.90 -18.40
N PRO A 398 -16.94 -24.33 -19.30
CA PRO A 398 -18.22 -24.96 -19.71
C PRO A 398 -18.09 -26.37 -20.23
N SER A 399 -17.07 -26.68 -21.03
CA SER A 399 -16.88 -28.02 -21.62
C SER A 399 -16.58 -29.12 -20.61
N LEU A 400 -16.10 -28.77 -19.42
CA LEU A 400 -15.74 -29.71 -18.36
C LEU A 400 -16.85 -29.90 -17.31
N VAL A 401 -17.79 -28.97 -17.20
CA VAL A 401 -18.77 -28.98 -16.11
C VAL A 401 -19.65 -30.25 -16.11
N GLU A 402 -20.07 -30.74 -17.27
CA GLU A 402 -20.88 -31.96 -17.41
C GLU A 402 -20.10 -33.23 -17.01
N GLN A 403 -18.76 -33.18 -17.03
CA GLN A 403 -17.90 -34.27 -16.59
C GLN A 403 -17.67 -34.25 -15.07
N GLY A 404 -18.15 -33.21 -14.35
CA GLY A 404 -17.94 -33.02 -12.95
C GLY A 404 -18.62 -34.07 -12.09
N LEU A 405 -17.85 -34.80 -11.28
CA LEU A 405 -18.37 -35.86 -10.41
C LEU A 405 -19.32 -35.30 -9.32
N MET A 406 -19.12 -34.04 -8.94
CA MET A 406 -19.91 -33.38 -7.89
C MET A 406 -21.29 -32.92 -8.37
N LEU A 407 -21.65 -33.11 -9.65
CA LEU A 407 -23.02 -33.04 -10.11
C LEU A 407 -23.93 -34.05 -9.35
N ALA A 408 -23.36 -35.17 -8.90
CA ALA A 408 -24.05 -36.12 -8.03
C ALA A 408 -24.64 -35.48 -6.75
N THR A 409 -24.13 -34.35 -6.32
CA THR A 409 -24.65 -33.60 -5.16
C THR A 409 -26.11 -33.18 -5.36
N ALA A 410 -26.50 -32.82 -6.59
CA ALA A 410 -27.88 -32.45 -6.92
C ALA A 410 -28.84 -33.62 -6.86
N LEU A 411 -28.36 -34.87 -7.00
CA LEU A 411 -29.13 -36.09 -6.91
C LEU A 411 -29.32 -36.54 -5.44
N ALA A 412 -28.47 -36.13 -4.54
CA ALA A 412 -28.50 -36.60 -3.14
C ALA A 412 -29.88 -36.38 -2.44
N PRO A 413 -30.61 -35.28 -2.64
CA PRO A 413 -31.95 -35.10 -2.08
C PRO A 413 -32.99 -36.12 -2.63
N VAL A 414 -32.76 -36.69 -3.81
CA VAL A 414 -33.71 -37.61 -4.47
C VAL A 414 -33.36 -39.07 -4.19
N ILE A 415 -32.05 -39.43 -4.34
CA ILE A 415 -31.62 -40.84 -4.23
C ILE A 415 -30.92 -41.14 -2.90
N GLY A 416 -30.71 -40.16 -2.05
CA GLY A 416 -29.97 -40.28 -0.80
C GLY A 416 -28.45 -40.11 -0.98
N TYR A 417 -27.77 -39.64 0.07
CA TYR A 417 -26.33 -39.35 0.05
C TYR A 417 -25.45 -40.55 -0.31
N ASP A 418 -25.75 -41.72 0.26
CA ASP A 418 -24.94 -42.94 0.01
C ASP A 418 -25.01 -43.42 -1.42
N GLU A 419 -26.18 -43.34 -2.07
CA GLU A 419 -26.37 -43.74 -3.47
C GLU A 419 -25.72 -42.69 -4.40
N ALA A 420 -25.83 -41.40 -4.09
CA ALA A 420 -25.12 -40.35 -4.83
C ALA A 420 -23.58 -40.53 -4.73
N ALA A 421 -23.07 -40.90 -3.57
CA ALA A 421 -21.64 -41.18 -3.36
C ALA A 421 -21.17 -42.44 -4.12
N LYS A 422 -22.00 -43.49 -4.17
CA LYS A 422 -21.71 -44.69 -5.00
C LYS A 422 -21.67 -44.33 -6.47
N LEU A 423 -22.63 -43.52 -6.91
CA LEU A 423 -22.71 -43.07 -8.32
C LEU A 423 -21.47 -42.28 -8.72
N ALA A 424 -21.01 -41.33 -7.89
CA ALA A 424 -19.82 -40.57 -8.14
C ALA A 424 -18.54 -41.44 -8.20
N LYS A 425 -18.39 -42.39 -7.29
CA LYS A 425 -17.27 -43.36 -7.30
C LYS A 425 -17.28 -44.26 -8.55
N GLU A 426 -18.45 -44.69 -9.02
CA GLU A 426 -18.58 -45.45 -10.22
C GLU A 426 -18.24 -44.61 -11.45
N ALA A 427 -18.70 -43.36 -11.51
CA ALA A 427 -18.36 -42.43 -12.59
C ALA A 427 -16.85 -42.21 -12.68
N LEU A 428 -16.18 -41.98 -11.58
CA LEU A 428 -14.70 -41.83 -11.52
C LEU A 428 -14.00 -43.10 -12.06
N LYS A 429 -14.45 -44.28 -11.67
CA LYS A 429 -13.81 -45.56 -12.05
C LYS A 429 -14.06 -45.93 -13.53
N SER A 430 -15.24 -45.64 -14.05
CA SER A 430 -15.64 -46.01 -15.41
C SER A 430 -15.30 -44.94 -16.46
N GLY A 431 -14.97 -43.69 -16.04
CA GLY A 431 -14.79 -42.54 -16.95
C GLY A 431 -16.10 -42.03 -17.57
N ARG A 432 -17.25 -42.45 -17.05
CA ARG A 432 -18.58 -42.04 -17.50
C ARG A 432 -19.12 -40.88 -16.69
N THR A 433 -20.07 -40.14 -17.26
CA THR A 433 -20.71 -39.02 -16.58
C THR A 433 -21.73 -39.48 -15.53
N ILE A 434 -22.06 -38.63 -14.58
CA ILE A 434 -23.11 -38.82 -13.59
C ILE A 434 -24.45 -39.05 -14.31
N ARG A 435 -24.73 -38.31 -15.36
CA ARG A 435 -25.95 -38.39 -16.15
C ARG A 435 -26.12 -39.77 -16.82
N GLU A 436 -25.08 -40.27 -17.50
CA GLU A 436 -25.10 -41.57 -18.14
C GLU A 436 -25.40 -42.71 -17.17
N LEU A 437 -24.77 -42.71 -16.02
CA LEU A 437 -24.98 -43.72 -14.99
C LEU A 437 -26.35 -43.61 -14.30
N ALA A 438 -26.87 -42.40 -14.11
CA ALA A 438 -28.19 -42.16 -13.55
C ALA A 438 -29.32 -42.63 -14.52
N LEU A 439 -29.17 -42.41 -15.83
CA LEU A 439 -30.07 -42.95 -16.86
C LEU A 439 -30.10 -44.48 -16.84
N GLU A 440 -28.95 -45.15 -16.75
CA GLU A 440 -28.89 -46.63 -16.65
C GLU A 440 -29.57 -47.17 -15.38
N ARG A 441 -29.59 -46.38 -14.30
CA ARG A 441 -30.30 -46.75 -13.06
C ARG A 441 -31.81 -46.46 -13.14
N GLY A 442 -32.30 -46.02 -14.29
CA GLY A 442 -33.72 -45.84 -14.56
C GLY A 442 -34.27 -44.47 -14.19
N MET A 443 -33.45 -43.48 -13.93
CA MET A 443 -33.95 -42.12 -13.76
C MET A 443 -34.43 -41.55 -15.09
N ALA A 444 -35.51 -40.76 -15.05
CA ALA A 444 -36.09 -40.20 -16.29
C ALA A 444 -35.19 -39.07 -16.84
N ALA A 445 -35.06 -38.97 -18.15
CA ALA A 445 -34.18 -38.01 -18.79
C ALA A 445 -34.59 -36.55 -18.49
N ASP A 446 -35.87 -36.25 -18.52
CA ASP A 446 -36.44 -34.94 -18.23
C ASP A 446 -36.22 -34.52 -16.76
N GLU A 447 -36.27 -35.48 -15.83
CA GLU A 447 -35.94 -35.26 -14.43
C GLU A 447 -34.43 -34.95 -14.27
N LEU A 448 -33.56 -35.70 -14.94
CA LEU A 448 -32.12 -35.47 -14.94
C LEU A 448 -31.73 -34.14 -15.57
N ASP A 449 -32.39 -33.72 -16.66
CA ASP A 449 -32.17 -32.41 -17.28
C ASP A 449 -32.44 -31.27 -16.31
N ARG A 450 -33.45 -31.40 -15.46
CA ARG A 450 -33.77 -30.43 -14.43
C ARG A 450 -32.83 -30.50 -13.23
N LEU A 451 -32.53 -31.71 -12.74
CA LEU A 451 -31.71 -31.88 -11.52
C LEU A 451 -30.23 -31.61 -11.77
N LEU A 452 -29.71 -32.00 -12.92
CA LEU A 452 -28.31 -31.85 -13.29
C LEU A 452 -28.04 -30.59 -14.14
N ASP A 453 -28.97 -29.64 -14.21
CA ASP A 453 -28.69 -28.32 -14.79
C ASP A 453 -27.62 -27.57 -13.96
N PRO A 454 -26.41 -27.41 -14.48
CA PRO A 454 -25.35 -26.80 -13.70
C PRO A 454 -25.66 -25.33 -13.31
N ALA A 455 -26.48 -24.64 -14.10
CA ALA A 455 -26.84 -23.24 -13.81
C ALA A 455 -27.72 -23.13 -12.56
N SER A 456 -28.66 -24.06 -12.37
CA SER A 456 -29.53 -24.13 -11.20
C SER A 456 -28.77 -24.37 -9.91
N MET A 457 -27.59 -25.02 -9.99
CA MET A 457 -26.73 -25.30 -8.83
C MET A 457 -25.88 -24.09 -8.37
N THR A 458 -25.91 -23.00 -9.12
CA THR A 458 -25.16 -21.77 -8.79
C THR A 458 -25.95 -20.78 -7.93
N GLU A 459 -27.20 -21.08 -7.63
CA GLU A 459 -28.11 -20.24 -6.84
C GLU A 459 -28.51 -20.95 -5.53
N PRO A 460 -28.80 -20.19 -4.46
CA PRO A 460 -29.31 -20.77 -3.24
C PRO A 460 -30.66 -21.46 -3.49
N GLY A 461 -30.86 -22.62 -2.94
CA GLY A 461 -32.14 -23.31 -3.02
C GLY A 461 -32.07 -24.78 -2.61
N LEU A 462 -33.23 -25.34 -2.25
CA LEU A 462 -33.37 -26.75 -1.97
C LEU A 462 -33.75 -27.46 -3.28
N GLY A 463 -32.81 -27.90 -4.10
CA GLY A 463 -32.99 -28.52 -5.41
C GLY A 463 -34.06 -29.62 -5.47
N GLY A 464 -35.33 -29.31 -5.19
CA GLY A 464 -36.51 -30.13 -5.35
C GLY A 464 -36.75 -31.26 -4.34
N GLY A 465 -35.99 -31.33 -3.27
CA GLY A 465 -36.20 -32.31 -2.18
C GLY A 465 -35.93 -31.71 -0.80
N PRO A 466 -36.39 -32.36 0.30
CA PRO A 466 -36.06 -31.92 1.63
C PRO A 466 -34.53 -31.98 1.81
N ALA A 467 -33.96 -30.89 2.32
CA ALA A 467 -32.55 -30.83 2.64
C ALA A 467 -32.21 -31.91 3.68
N GLY A 468 -31.56 -32.97 3.26
CA GLY A 468 -30.81 -33.81 4.16
C GLY A 468 -29.58 -33.03 4.58
N GLY A 469 -29.58 -32.42 5.78
CA GLY A 469 -28.50 -31.71 6.38
C GLY A 469 -27.34 -32.60 6.81
#